data_032138e031e3a086c95ccabbabfda279
#
_entry.id   032138e031e3a086c95ccabbabfda279
#
_cell.length_a   1.000
_cell.length_b   1.000
_cell.length_c   1.000
_cell.angle_alpha   90.00
_cell.angle_beta   90.00
_cell.angle_gamma   90.00
#
_symmetry.space_group_name_H-M   'P 1'
#
loop_
_entity.id
_entity.type
_entity.pdbx_description
1 polymer ?
#
loop_
_entity_poly.entity_id
_entity_poly.type
_entity_poly.pdbx_seq_one_letter_code
_entity_poly.pdbx_strand_id
1 'polypeptide(L)'
;MESLRELYKIGVGPSSSHTMGPQRAAKRILELFPDALRFHVDLHGSLALTGKGHLTDYIIEKTFSPIPVTFSFKSDALSYHPNGMIVHIFDQKDQEIKAIEVYSIGGGSILFKGDMEEKPKEVYKQKNMDQILKYVEEQGISLYDYVLENEDDSFVEFLYKILDAMFQSVESGLKKEGTIQGKLKLKRVAKSMFQQAQNTRREADRERLFISSYAYAVAEENADGGQI
;
A
#
# COMPACT_ATOMS: atom_id res chain seq x y z
N MET A 1 -17.81 -7.78 -12.93
CA MET A 1 -16.43 -7.39 -12.57
C MET A 1 -16.50 -6.35 -11.47
N GLU A 2 -15.46 -6.30 -10.63
CA GLU A 2 -15.33 -5.37 -9.51
C GLU A 2 -15.09 -3.92 -9.97
N SER A 3 -15.36 -2.95 -9.09
CA SER A 3 -15.05 -1.54 -9.33
C SER A 3 -13.54 -1.31 -9.57
N LEU A 4 -13.20 -0.38 -10.45
CA LEU A 4 -11.81 0.10 -10.63
C LEU A 4 -11.23 0.73 -9.35
N ARG A 5 -12.05 1.07 -8.36
CA ARG A 5 -11.57 1.49 -7.03
C ARG A 5 -10.78 0.40 -6.33
N GLU A 6 -11.04 -0.87 -6.65
CA GLU A 6 -10.28 -2.00 -6.09
C GLU A 6 -8.87 -2.13 -6.69
N LEU A 7 -8.66 -1.56 -7.89
CA LEU A 7 -7.37 -1.58 -8.57
C LEU A 7 -6.37 -0.58 -7.94
N TYR A 8 -6.84 0.61 -7.56
CA TYR A 8 -5.99 1.68 -7.06
C TYR A 8 -6.09 1.81 -5.54
N LYS A 9 -4.96 1.74 -4.87
CA LYS A 9 -4.87 1.86 -3.41
C LYS A 9 -3.78 2.87 -3.04
N ILE A 10 -4.15 3.96 -2.38
CA ILE A 10 -3.16 4.87 -1.78
C ILE A 10 -2.63 4.21 -0.51
N GLY A 11 -1.32 4.16 -0.37
CA GLY A 11 -0.70 3.52 0.78
C GLY A 11 0.77 3.87 0.94
N VAL A 12 1.46 3.11 1.75
CA VAL A 12 2.89 3.26 1.98
C VAL A 12 3.65 2.04 1.47
N GLY A 13 4.78 2.30 0.81
CA GLY A 13 5.67 1.24 0.35
C GLY A 13 6.46 0.55 1.49
N PRO A 14 7.28 -0.43 1.13
CA PRO A 14 7.52 -0.93 -0.24
C PRO A 14 6.56 -2.05 -0.70
N SER A 15 5.63 -2.53 0.14
CA SER A 15 4.81 -3.70 -0.18
C SER A 15 3.37 -3.57 0.26
N SER A 16 2.42 -3.90 -0.62
CA SER A 16 1.00 -3.93 -0.25
C SER A 16 0.70 -4.98 0.82
N SER A 17 1.28 -6.17 0.74
CA SER A 17 1.02 -7.25 1.70
C SER A 17 1.89 -7.20 2.96
N HIS A 18 3.10 -6.65 2.90
CA HIS A 18 4.04 -6.62 4.03
C HIS A 18 4.15 -5.25 4.71
N THR A 19 3.60 -4.20 4.11
CA THR A 19 3.62 -2.85 4.68
C THR A 19 2.20 -2.31 4.84
N MET A 20 1.42 -2.16 3.74
CA MET A 20 0.07 -1.58 3.80
C MET A 20 -0.91 -2.45 4.61
N GLY A 21 -0.91 -3.77 4.39
CA GLY A 21 -1.78 -4.69 5.12
C GLY A 21 -1.52 -4.63 6.64
N PRO A 22 -0.28 -4.87 7.11
CA PRO A 22 0.08 -4.70 8.51
C PRO A 22 -0.22 -3.33 9.09
N GLN A 23 -0.01 -2.24 8.34
CA GLN A 23 -0.38 -0.90 8.76
C GLN A 23 -1.89 -0.75 8.98
N ARG A 24 -2.70 -1.25 8.04
CA ARG A 24 -4.17 -1.20 8.15
C ARG A 24 -4.68 -2.01 9.33
N ALA A 25 -4.09 -3.19 9.56
CA ALA A 25 -4.42 -4.00 10.72
C ALA A 25 -4.07 -3.30 12.03
N ALA A 26 -2.88 -2.70 12.13
CA ALA A 26 -2.48 -1.94 13.30
C ALA A 26 -3.41 -0.74 13.55
N LYS A 27 -3.76 0.04 12.53
CA LYS A 27 -4.73 1.14 12.62
C LYS A 27 -6.08 0.66 13.15
N ARG A 28 -6.60 -0.43 12.57
CA ARG A 28 -7.90 -0.98 12.98
C ARG A 28 -7.89 -1.48 14.42
N ILE A 29 -6.79 -2.11 14.85
CA ILE A 29 -6.63 -2.57 16.24
C ILE A 29 -6.55 -1.38 17.18
N LEU A 30 -5.84 -0.31 16.82
CA LEU A 30 -5.76 0.91 17.63
C LEU A 30 -7.13 1.58 17.81
N GLU A 31 -7.96 1.60 16.75
CA GLU A 31 -9.35 2.08 16.82
C GLU A 31 -10.24 1.23 17.77
N LEU A 32 -10.02 -0.09 17.78
CA LEU A 32 -10.78 -1.02 18.63
C LEU A 32 -10.32 -1.00 20.10
N PHE A 33 -9.06 -0.64 20.36
CA PHE A 33 -8.45 -0.66 21.70
C PHE A 33 -7.69 0.65 21.96
N PRO A 34 -8.38 1.80 22.01
CA PRO A 34 -7.74 3.11 22.19
C PRO A 34 -7.05 3.27 23.54
N ASP A 35 -7.45 2.51 24.56
CA ASP A 35 -6.92 2.54 25.92
C ASP A 35 -5.81 1.51 26.18
N ALA A 36 -5.34 0.81 25.15
CA ALA A 36 -4.23 -0.12 25.27
C ALA A 36 -2.94 0.61 25.65
N LEU A 37 -2.18 0.03 26.58
CA LEU A 37 -0.92 0.62 27.04
C LEU A 37 0.32 0.01 26.39
N ARG A 38 0.20 -1.19 25.87
CA ARG A 38 1.29 -1.89 25.20
C ARG A 38 0.74 -2.89 24.20
N PHE A 39 1.49 -3.12 23.13
CA PHE A 39 1.24 -4.20 22.17
C PHE A 39 2.44 -5.15 22.11
N HIS A 40 2.16 -6.41 21.81
CA HIS A 40 3.16 -7.36 21.34
C HIS A 40 2.65 -8.00 20.05
N VAL A 41 3.49 -8.07 19.02
CA VAL A 41 3.09 -8.58 17.70
C VAL A 41 3.94 -9.79 17.34
N ASP A 42 3.30 -10.92 17.22
CA ASP A 42 3.87 -12.13 16.62
C ASP A 42 3.68 -12.05 15.10
N LEU A 43 4.76 -11.86 14.37
CA LEU A 43 4.77 -11.94 12.91
C LEU A 43 5.02 -13.40 12.51
N HIS A 44 4.18 -13.93 11.60
CA HIS A 44 4.23 -15.32 11.18
C HIS A 44 4.55 -15.46 9.68
N GLY A 45 5.12 -16.62 9.33
CA GLY A 45 5.36 -17.04 7.96
C GLY A 45 6.12 -16.00 7.13
N SER A 46 5.54 -15.54 6.02
CA SER A 46 6.20 -14.59 5.13
C SER A 46 6.42 -13.21 5.79
N LEU A 47 5.52 -12.75 6.68
CA LEU A 47 5.72 -11.50 7.42
C LEU A 47 6.94 -11.58 8.36
N ALA A 48 7.23 -12.74 8.94
CA ALA A 48 8.41 -12.95 9.77
C ALA A 48 9.70 -13.06 8.94
N LEU A 49 9.66 -13.82 7.84
CA LEU A 49 10.84 -14.15 7.04
C LEU A 49 11.35 -12.96 6.22
N THR A 50 10.46 -12.14 5.68
CA THR A 50 10.78 -11.04 4.78
C THR A 50 10.38 -9.67 5.31
N GLY A 51 9.63 -9.61 6.41
CA GLY A 51 9.02 -8.38 6.94
C GLY A 51 10.02 -7.27 7.27
N LYS A 52 11.18 -7.61 7.85
CA LYS A 52 12.24 -6.62 8.10
C LYS A 52 12.76 -5.95 6.82
N GLY A 53 12.79 -6.70 5.71
CA GLY A 53 13.16 -6.17 4.40
C GLY A 53 12.09 -5.28 3.78
N HIS A 54 10.84 -5.47 4.18
CA HIS A 54 9.68 -4.71 3.71
C HIS A 54 9.16 -3.70 4.75
N LEU A 55 9.94 -3.40 5.79
CA LEU A 55 9.60 -2.42 6.83
C LEU A 55 8.30 -2.78 7.60
N THR A 56 7.97 -4.06 7.74
CA THR A 56 6.73 -4.51 8.41
C THR A 56 6.71 -4.11 9.89
N ASP A 57 7.77 -4.41 10.62
CA ASP A 57 7.95 -4.03 12.03
C ASP A 57 7.97 -2.50 12.20
N TYR A 58 8.73 -1.80 11.38
CA TYR A 58 8.81 -0.34 11.38
C TYR A 58 7.43 0.33 11.19
N ILE A 59 6.64 -0.12 10.21
CA ILE A 59 5.34 0.52 9.94
C ILE A 59 4.32 0.25 11.03
N ILE A 60 4.35 -0.94 11.63
CA ILE A 60 3.49 -1.29 12.78
C ILE A 60 3.88 -0.43 13.99
N GLU A 61 5.18 -0.33 14.32
CA GLU A 61 5.69 0.50 15.41
C GLU A 61 5.30 1.97 15.22
N LYS A 62 5.52 2.50 14.02
CA LYS A 62 5.12 3.87 13.66
C LYS A 62 3.62 4.10 13.81
N THR A 63 2.81 3.08 13.49
CA THR A 63 1.33 3.19 13.57
C THR A 63 0.84 3.16 15.00
N PHE A 64 1.44 2.33 15.87
CA PHE A 64 1.08 2.28 17.28
C PHE A 64 1.66 3.44 18.12
N SER A 65 2.68 4.14 17.61
CA SER A 65 3.30 5.25 18.34
C SER A 65 2.25 6.30 18.81
N PRO A 66 2.30 6.79 20.08
CA PRO A 66 3.37 6.60 21.06
C PRO A 66 3.26 5.34 21.94
N ILE A 67 2.31 4.45 21.71
CA ILE A 67 2.13 3.22 22.50
C ILE A 67 3.27 2.26 22.17
N PRO A 68 3.99 1.72 23.18
CA PRO A 68 5.11 0.81 22.96
C PRO A 68 4.64 -0.52 22.35
N VAL A 69 5.42 -1.03 21.40
CA VAL A 69 5.20 -2.32 20.77
C VAL A 69 6.49 -3.16 20.77
N THR A 70 6.34 -4.45 20.95
CA THR A 70 7.44 -5.44 20.84
C THR A 70 7.08 -6.49 19.79
N PHE A 71 8.08 -7.16 19.23
CA PHE A 71 7.89 -8.09 18.13
C PHE A 71 8.54 -9.46 18.41
N SER A 72 7.84 -10.53 17.98
CA SER A 72 8.41 -11.85 17.78
C SER A 72 8.30 -12.26 16.32
N PHE A 73 9.29 -12.96 15.81
CA PHE A 73 9.34 -13.41 14.41
C PHE A 73 9.31 -14.94 14.38
N LYS A 74 8.19 -15.50 13.91
CA LYS A 74 7.91 -16.94 13.86
C LYS A 74 7.88 -17.41 12.40
N SER A 75 8.74 -18.34 12.04
CA SER A 75 8.84 -18.83 10.65
C SER A 75 7.65 -19.67 10.21
N ASP A 76 6.92 -20.28 11.15
CA ASP A 76 5.71 -21.03 10.88
C ASP A 76 4.57 -20.12 10.42
N ALA A 77 3.87 -20.52 9.37
CA ALA A 77 2.70 -19.82 8.87
C ALA A 77 1.47 -20.16 9.72
N LEU A 78 0.57 -19.19 9.91
CA LEU A 78 -0.75 -19.44 10.44
C LEU A 78 -1.62 -20.20 9.42
N SER A 79 -2.66 -20.87 9.90
CA SER A 79 -3.42 -21.85 9.11
C SER A 79 -4.15 -21.31 7.90
N TYR A 80 -4.55 -20.01 7.92
CA TYR A 80 -5.38 -19.43 6.86
C TYR A 80 -4.54 -18.83 5.73
N HIS A 81 -3.47 -18.08 6.06
CA HIS A 81 -2.68 -17.37 5.07
C HIS A 81 -1.23 -17.18 5.53
N PRO A 82 -0.21 -17.24 4.63
CA PRO A 82 1.21 -17.11 5.00
C PRO A 82 1.60 -15.73 5.55
N ASN A 83 0.81 -14.68 5.28
CA ASN A 83 1.03 -13.33 5.80
C ASN A 83 0.15 -13.09 7.04
N GLY A 84 0.33 -13.90 8.07
CA GLY A 84 -0.42 -13.78 9.31
C GLY A 84 0.36 -13.05 10.41
N MET A 85 -0.37 -12.41 11.32
CA MET A 85 0.18 -11.89 12.57
C MET A 85 -0.84 -12.03 13.70
N ILE A 86 -0.33 -12.13 14.94
CA ILE A 86 -1.14 -12.11 16.15
C ILE A 86 -0.74 -10.86 16.94
N VAL A 87 -1.71 -10.01 17.25
CA VAL A 87 -1.48 -8.81 18.05
C VAL A 87 -2.05 -9.03 19.44
N HIS A 88 -1.18 -9.02 20.42
CA HIS A 88 -1.49 -9.12 21.84
C HIS A 88 -1.61 -7.72 22.42
N ILE A 89 -2.69 -7.47 23.13
CA ILE A 89 -3.09 -6.17 23.65
C ILE A 89 -3.06 -6.22 25.17
N PHE A 90 -2.38 -5.24 25.79
CA PHE A 90 -2.17 -5.22 27.25
C PHE A 90 -2.76 -3.96 27.88
N ASP A 91 -3.34 -4.15 29.08
CA ASP A 91 -3.92 -3.07 29.89
C ASP A 91 -2.90 -2.38 30.81
N GLN A 92 -3.41 -1.47 31.66
CA GLN A 92 -2.61 -0.73 32.65
C GLN A 92 -1.93 -1.58 33.71
N LYS A 93 -2.35 -2.83 33.88
CA LYS A 93 -1.77 -3.78 34.83
C LYS A 93 -0.81 -4.76 34.16
N ASP A 94 -0.44 -4.48 32.91
CA ASP A 94 0.36 -5.38 32.04
C ASP A 94 -0.29 -6.77 31.86
N GLN A 95 -1.63 -6.83 31.95
CA GLN A 95 -2.38 -8.05 31.69
C GLN A 95 -2.82 -8.09 30.24
N GLU A 96 -2.64 -9.23 29.58
CA GLU A 96 -3.17 -9.44 28.23
C GLU A 96 -4.69 -9.49 28.27
N ILE A 97 -5.33 -8.49 27.66
CA ILE A 97 -6.80 -8.39 27.60
C ILE A 97 -7.36 -9.04 26.33
N LYS A 98 -6.55 -9.14 25.26
CA LYS A 98 -6.96 -9.73 23.99
C LYS A 98 -5.76 -10.13 23.14
N ALA A 99 -5.89 -11.24 22.41
CA ALA A 99 -5.05 -11.58 21.27
C ALA A 99 -5.92 -11.60 20.01
N ILE A 100 -5.46 -10.89 18.96
CA ILE A 100 -6.17 -10.77 17.69
C ILE A 100 -5.31 -11.35 16.59
N GLU A 101 -5.82 -12.37 15.91
CA GLU A 101 -5.20 -12.98 14.75
C GLU A 101 -5.75 -12.28 13.50
N VAL A 102 -4.84 -11.77 12.65
CA VAL A 102 -5.18 -11.01 11.43
C VAL A 102 -4.22 -11.36 10.29
N TYR A 103 -4.74 -11.34 9.09
CA TYR A 103 -4.05 -11.73 7.87
C TYR A 103 -4.01 -10.58 6.88
N SER A 104 -2.87 -10.42 6.21
CA SER A 104 -2.74 -9.55 5.04
C SER A 104 -2.95 -10.39 3.77
N ILE A 105 -4.13 -10.29 3.18
CA ILE A 105 -4.61 -11.18 2.11
C ILE A 105 -4.29 -10.69 0.68
N GLY A 106 -3.49 -9.62 0.55
CA GLY A 106 -3.08 -9.05 -0.74
C GLY A 106 -3.72 -7.70 -1.03
N GLY A 107 -3.11 -6.91 -1.92
CA GLY A 107 -3.58 -5.56 -2.29
C GLY A 107 -3.74 -4.59 -1.10
N GLY A 108 -3.09 -4.86 0.03
CA GLY A 108 -3.28 -4.11 1.28
C GLY A 108 -4.59 -4.43 2.01
N SER A 109 -5.34 -5.44 1.57
CA SER A 109 -6.53 -5.94 2.27
C SER A 109 -6.16 -6.78 3.48
N ILE A 110 -7.02 -6.77 4.50
CA ILE A 110 -6.82 -7.50 5.75
C ILE A 110 -8.06 -8.32 6.07
N LEU A 111 -7.87 -9.43 6.78
CA LEU A 111 -8.93 -10.28 7.28
C LEU A 111 -8.64 -10.65 8.74
N PHE A 112 -9.56 -10.37 9.64
CA PHE A 112 -9.48 -10.83 11.03
C PHE A 112 -10.01 -12.27 11.14
N LYS A 113 -9.41 -13.05 12.00
CA LYS A 113 -9.87 -14.42 12.25
C LYS A 113 -11.31 -14.44 12.74
N GLY A 114 -12.15 -15.13 12.00
CA GLY A 114 -13.58 -15.24 12.26
C GLY A 114 -14.45 -14.30 11.44
N ASP A 115 -13.85 -13.33 10.76
CA ASP A 115 -14.58 -12.52 9.78
C ASP A 115 -14.77 -13.31 8.48
N MET A 116 -15.87 -13.05 7.79
CA MET A 116 -16.04 -13.52 6.42
C MET A 116 -15.35 -12.56 5.47
N GLU A 117 -14.63 -13.10 4.50
CA GLU A 117 -14.05 -12.30 3.42
C GLU A 117 -15.17 -11.63 2.63
N GLU A 118 -15.27 -10.31 2.74
CA GLU A 118 -16.22 -9.55 1.92
C GLU A 118 -15.76 -9.58 0.46
N LYS A 119 -16.57 -10.18 -0.40
CA LYS A 119 -16.31 -10.12 -1.84
C LYS A 119 -16.63 -8.72 -2.33
N PRO A 120 -15.69 -8.08 -3.07
CA PRO A 120 -15.96 -6.80 -3.69
C PRO A 120 -17.24 -6.82 -4.52
N LYS A 121 -18.00 -5.73 -4.46
CA LYS A 121 -19.24 -5.61 -5.21
C LYS A 121 -18.95 -5.57 -6.71
N GLU A 122 -19.60 -6.45 -7.47
CA GLU A 122 -19.57 -6.36 -8.92
C GLU A 122 -20.39 -5.15 -9.39
N VAL A 123 -19.75 -4.26 -10.14
CA VAL A 123 -20.39 -3.06 -10.69
C VAL A 123 -20.56 -3.14 -12.21
N TYR A 124 -19.67 -3.84 -12.92
CA TYR A 124 -19.70 -3.95 -14.37
C TYR A 124 -20.53 -5.16 -14.80
N LYS A 125 -21.47 -4.94 -15.72
CA LYS A 125 -22.38 -5.97 -16.25
C LYS A 125 -21.65 -6.96 -17.17
N GLN A 126 -20.78 -6.46 -18.03
CA GLN A 126 -19.99 -7.26 -18.97
C GLN A 126 -18.88 -8.03 -18.22
N LYS A 127 -18.61 -9.27 -18.65
CA LYS A 127 -17.72 -10.20 -17.95
C LYS A 127 -16.30 -10.26 -18.51
N ASN A 128 -16.09 -9.76 -19.74
CA ASN A 128 -14.81 -9.75 -20.42
C ASN A 128 -14.73 -8.59 -21.41
N MET A 129 -13.51 -8.35 -21.92
CA MET A 129 -13.22 -7.24 -22.82
C MET A 129 -14.00 -7.30 -24.14
N ASP A 130 -14.22 -8.48 -24.71
CA ASP A 130 -14.95 -8.62 -25.96
C ASP A 130 -16.40 -8.14 -25.81
N GLN A 131 -17.04 -8.46 -24.68
CA GLN A 131 -18.41 -7.98 -24.37
C GLN A 131 -18.42 -6.47 -24.12
N ILE A 132 -17.37 -5.92 -23.50
CA ILE A 132 -17.27 -4.46 -23.29
C ILE A 132 -17.11 -3.75 -24.63
N LEU A 133 -16.18 -4.21 -25.48
CA LEU A 133 -15.95 -3.62 -26.81
C LEU A 133 -17.22 -3.65 -27.66
N LYS A 134 -17.90 -4.77 -27.70
CA LYS A 134 -19.18 -4.89 -28.40
C LYS A 134 -20.21 -3.89 -27.88
N TYR A 135 -20.36 -3.78 -26.55
CA TYR A 135 -21.30 -2.84 -25.94
C TYR A 135 -21.00 -1.40 -26.29
N VAL A 136 -19.73 -0.94 -26.12
CA VAL A 136 -19.37 0.45 -26.41
C VAL A 136 -19.52 0.80 -27.89
N GLU A 137 -19.23 -0.17 -28.79
CA GLU A 137 -19.44 -0.01 -30.24
C GLU A 137 -20.92 0.14 -30.57
N GLU A 138 -21.78 -0.74 -30.01
CA GLU A 138 -23.25 -0.69 -30.21
C GLU A 138 -23.87 0.59 -29.65
N GLN A 139 -23.35 1.13 -28.55
CA GLN A 139 -23.84 2.38 -27.93
C GLN A 139 -23.20 3.64 -28.52
N GLY A 140 -22.12 3.51 -29.29
CA GLY A 140 -21.38 4.66 -29.84
C GLY A 140 -20.68 5.51 -28.76
N ILE A 141 -20.26 4.89 -27.64
CA ILE A 141 -19.62 5.54 -26.51
C ILE A 141 -18.14 5.14 -26.40
N SER A 142 -17.35 5.87 -25.63
CA SER A 142 -15.97 5.51 -25.32
C SER A 142 -15.90 4.53 -24.14
N LEU A 143 -14.72 3.90 -23.94
CA LEU A 143 -14.45 3.09 -22.74
C LEU A 143 -14.53 3.94 -21.46
N TYR A 144 -14.20 5.22 -21.54
CA TYR A 144 -14.32 6.14 -20.41
C TYR A 144 -15.81 6.34 -20.03
N ASP A 145 -16.66 6.60 -21.02
CA ASP A 145 -18.11 6.73 -20.78
C ASP A 145 -18.68 5.45 -20.18
N TYR A 146 -18.27 4.30 -20.71
CA TYR A 146 -18.66 2.99 -20.17
C TYR A 146 -18.28 2.83 -18.68
N VAL A 147 -17.11 3.29 -18.29
CA VAL A 147 -16.69 3.27 -16.87
C VAL A 147 -17.61 4.17 -16.04
N LEU A 148 -17.86 5.41 -16.50
CA LEU A 148 -18.73 6.35 -15.78
C LEU A 148 -20.19 5.87 -15.65
N GLU A 149 -20.70 5.12 -16.63
CA GLU A 149 -22.04 4.52 -16.55
C GLU A 149 -22.18 3.44 -15.47
N ASN A 150 -21.09 2.80 -15.07
CA ASN A 150 -21.11 1.66 -14.15
C ASN A 150 -20.60 2.02 -12.74
N GLU A 151 -19.74 3.02 -12.60
CA GLU A 151 -19.26 3.51 -11.30
C GLU A 151 -20.23 4.54 -10.69
N ASP A 152 -20.06 4.84 -9.41
CA ASP A 152 -20.87 5.85 -8.73
C ASP A 152 -20.41 7.29 -8.99
N ASP A 153 -21.24 8.26 -8.66
CA ASP A 153 -20.98 9.71 -8.89
C ASP A 153 -19.69 10.22 -8.23
N SER A 154 -19.20 9.57 -7.19
CA SER A 154 -17.95 9.94 -6.51
C SER A 154 -16.69 9.34 -7.15
N PHE A 155 -16.82 8.55 -8.22
CA PHE A 155 -15.69 7.87 -8.84
C PHE A 155 -14.67 8.84 -9.45
N VAL A 156 -15.12 9.90 -10.10
CA VAL A 156 -14.23 10.92 -10.68
C VAL A 156 -13.43 11.63 -9.59
N GLU A 157 -14.06 11.96 -8.46
CA GLU A 157 -13.35 12.53 -7.29
C GLU A 157 -12.30 11.56 -6.74
N PHE A 158 -12.63 10.27 -6.69
CA PHE A 158 -11.67 9.22 -6.32
C PHE A 158 -10.46 9.20 -7.27
N LEU A 159 -10.67 9.28 -8.59
CA LEU A 159 -9.56 9.32 -9.57
C LEU A 159 -8.66 10.55 -9.37
N TYR A 160 -9.23 11.71 -9.07
CA TYR A 160 -8.43 12.89 -8.74
C TYR A 160 -7.59 12.69 -7.47
N LYS A 161 -8.12 12.05 -6.43
CA LYS A 161 -7.35 11.71 -5.23
C LYS A 161 -6.19 10.77 -5.53
N ILE A 162 -6.39 9.78 -6.40
CA ILE A 162 -5.32 8.90 -6.87
C ILE A 162 -4.25 9.69 -7.63
N LEU A 163 -4.68 10.54 -8.55
CA LEU A 163 -3.76 11.36 -9.35
C LEU A 163 -2.94 12.31 -8.47
N ASP A 164 -3.56 12.95 -7.49
CA ASP A 164 -2.88 13.80 -6.51
C ASP A 164 -1.83 13.01 -5.72
N ALA A 165 -2.15 11.80 -5.26
CA ALA A 165 -1.21 10.95 -4.56
C ALA A 165 -0.01 10.57 -5.47
N MET A 166 -0.25 10.27 -6.74
CA MET A 166 0.81 10.01 -7.72
C MET A 166 1.74 11.22 -7.91
N PHE A 167 1.19 12.43 -8.07
CA PHE A 167 1.99 13.65 -8.19
C PHE A 167 2.77 13.94 -6.91
N GLN A 168 2.15 13.80 -5.74
CA GLN A 168 2.83 14.00 -4.45
C GLN A 168 3.99 13.01 -4.26
N SER A 169 3.84 11.76 -4.69
CA SER A 169 4.92 10.77 -4.66
C SER A 169 6.11 11.21 -5.53
N VAL A 170 5.85 11.64 -6.76
CA VAL A 170 6.89 12.18 -7.67
C VAL A 170 7.59 13.39 -7.05
N GLU A 171 6.83 14.38 -6.58
CA GLU A 171 7.39 15.60 -5.98
C GLU A 171 8.22 15.30 -4.75
N SER A 172 7.75 14.39 -3.89
CA SER A 172 8.47 13.98 -2.69
C SER A 172 9.81 13.34 -3.05
N GLY A 173 9.81 12.39 -4.01
CA GLY A 173 11.02 11.71 -4.45
C GLY A 173 12.04 12.65 -5.11
N LEU A 174 11.58 13.63 -5.90
CA LEU A 174 12.46 14.65 -6.52
C LEU A 174 13.07 15.62 -5.51
N LYS A 175 12.47 15.80 -4.33
CA LYS A 175 13.01 16.69 -3.27
C LYS A 175 14.06 16.01 -2.40
N LYS A 176 13.95 14.70 -2.22
CA LYS A 176 14.78 13.92 -1.28
C LYS A 176 16.15 13.56 -1.87
N GLU A 177 17.15 13.51 -0.98
CA GLU A 177 18.51 13.07 -1.27
C GLU A 177 18.98 12.05 -0.21
N GLY A 178 20.17 11.52 -0.39
CA GLY A 178 20.80 10.63 0.57
C GLY A 178 20.65 9.15 0.20
N THR A 179 20.38 8.33 1.18
CA THR A 179 20.38 6.86 1.05
C THR A 179 19.03 6.32 1.48
N ILE A 180 18.46 5.43 0.66
CA ILE A 180 17.22 4.69 0.96
C ILE A 180 17.47 3.76 2.16
N GLN A 181 16.48 3.67 3.06
CA GLN A 181 16.53 2.76 4.19
C GLN A 181 16.66 1.30 3.72
N GLY A 182 17.29 0.47 4.56
CA GLY A 182 17.44 -0.95 4.28
C GLY A 182 18.90 -1.40 4.16
N LYS A 183 19.10 -2.71 3.94
CA LYS A 183 20.42 -3.34 3.96
C LYS A 183 21.31 -2.93 2.78
N LEU A 184 20.72 -2.63 1.62
CA LEU A 184 21.45 -2.35 0.38
C LEU A 184 22.07 -0.95 0.34
N LYS A 185 21.63 -0.02 1.19
CA LYS A 185 22.15 1.35 1.26
C LYS A 185 22.20 2.05 -0.11
N LEU A 186 21.14 1.88 -0.92
CA LEU A 186 21.02 2.46 -2.24
C LEU A 186 20.93 3.99 -2.16
N LYS A 187 21.73 4.68 -2.97
CA LYS A 187 21.67 6.15 -3.07
C LYS A 187 20.44 6.58 -3.88
N ARG A 188 19.80 7.65 -3.44
CA ARG A 188 18.76 8.33 -4.22
C ARG A 188 19.38 9.04 -5.42
N VAL A 189 18.81 8.87 -6.59
CA VAL A 189 19.30 9.42 -7.86
C VAL A 189 18.28 10.30 -8.59
N ALA A 190 17.00 10.21 -8.22
CA ALA A 190 15.91 10.91 -8.91
C ALA A 190 16.18 12.41 -9.05
N LYS A 191 16.51 13.09 -7.95
CA LYS A 191 16.78 14.53 -7.92
C LYS A 191 17.94 14.92 -8.81
N SER A 192 19.06 14.19 -8.75
CA SER A 192 20.24 14.48 -9.58
C SER A 192 19.97 14.29 -11.07
N MET A 193 19.19 13.23 -11.44
CA MET A 193 18.76 13.00 -12.82
C MET A 193 17.84 14.11 -13.32
N PHE A 194 16.92 14.59 -12.48
CA PHE A 194 16.04 15.72 -12.81
C PHE A 194 16.83 17.01 -13.07
N GLN A 195 17.80 17.34 -12.21
CA GLN A 195 18.69 18.48 -12.39
C GLN A 195 19.54 18.36 -13.66
N GLN A 196 20.02 17.16 -13.96
CA GLN A 196 20.76 16.90 -15.18
C GLN A 196 19.86 17.10 -16.43
N ALA A 197 18.61 16.66 -16.38
CA ALA A 197 17.65 16.86 -17.45
C ALA A 197 17.45 18.34 -17.77
N GLN A 198 17.30 19.19 -16.74
CA GLN A 198 17.14 20.64 -16.89
C GLN A 198 18.33 21.32 -17.61
N ASN A 199 19.53 20.77 -17.47
CA ASN A 199 20.76 21.31 -18.07
C ASN A 199 21.15 20.62 -19.39
N THR A 200 20.42 19.59 -19.83
CA THR A 200 20.73 18.84 -21.04
C THR A 200 20.14 19.53 -22.27
N ARG A 201 21.00 19.80 -23.27
CA ARG A 201 20.63 20.53 -24.50
C ARG A 201 19.95 19.64 -25.53
N ARG A 202 20.37 18.38 -25.64
CA ARG A 202 19.81 17.44 -26.63
C ARG A 202 18.44 16.95 -26.16
N GLU A 203 17.41 17.25 -26.95
CA GLU A 203 16.02 17.01 -26.58
C GLU A 203 15.71 15.55 -26.19
N ALA A 204 16.14 14.59 -27.02
CA ALA A 204 15.91 13.17 -26.74
C ALA A 204 16.56 12.68 -25.43
N ASP A 205 17.74 13.22 -25.08
CA ASP A 205 18.41 12.86 -23.82
C ASP A 205 17.74 13.54 -22.63
N ARG A 206 17.30 14.80 -22.82
CA ARG A 206 16.55 15.57 -21.82
C ARG A 206 15.24 14.88 -21.47
N GLU A 207 14.46 14.47 -22.46
CA GLU A 207 13.20 13.76 -22.28
C GLU A 207 13.39 12.43 -21.54
N ARG A 208 14.39 11.65 -21.97
CA ARG A 208 14.74 10.39 -21.31
C ARG A 208 15.10 10.59 -19.83
N LEU A 209 15.89 11.62 -19.53
CA LEU A 209 16.28 11.93 -18.15
C LEU A 209 15.08 12.36 -17.31
N PHE A 210 14.14 13.15 -17.84
CA PHE A 210 12.91 13.50 -17.12
C PHE A 210 12.07 12.27 -16.83
N ILE A 211 11.78 11.43 -17.83
CA ILE A 211 11.01 10.19 -17.64
C ILE A 211 11.67 9.30 -16.58
N SER A 212 13.00 9.10 -16.68
CA SER A 212 13.75 8.30 -15.72
C SER A 212 13.71 8.91 -14.31
N SER A 213 13.85 10.23 -14.19
CA SER A 213 13.84 10.89 -12.89
C SER A 213 12.49 10.74 -12.17
N TYR A 214 11.38 10.82 -12.88
CA TYR A 214 10.05 10.60 -12.32
C TYR A 214 9.83 9.15 -11.90
N ALA A 215 10.26 8.19 -12.72
CA ALA A 215 10.19 6.77 -12.40
C ALA A 215 11.02 6.44 -11.14
N TYR A 216 12.26 6.95 -11.07
CA TYR A 216 13.11 6.80 -9.88
C TYR A 216 12.52 7.50 -8.66
N ALA A 217 11.92 8.68 -8.80
CA ALA A 217 11.30 9.39 -7.68
C ALA A 217 10.25 8.53 -6.98
N VAL A 218 9.31 7.93 -7.75
CA VAL A 218 8.29 7.04 -7.21
C VAL A 218 8.89 5.75 -6.65
N ALA A 219 9.86 5.14 -7.35
CA ALA A 219 10.52 3.92 -6.90
C ALA A 219 11.28 4.12 -5.57
N GLU A 220 11.97 5.26 -5.42
CA GLU A 220 12.70 5.63 -4.21
C GLU A 220 11.75 5.92 -3.04
N GLU A 221 10.62 6.59 -3.28
CA GLU A 221 9.57 6.80 -2.27
C GLU A 221 8.97 5.46 -1.84
N ASN A 222 8.62 4.60 -2.79
CA ASN A 222 8.12 3.26 -2.48
C ASN A 222 9.11 2.48 -1.62
N ALA A 223 10.38 2.44 -2.01
CA ALA A 223 11.39 1.66 -1.29
C ALA A 223 11.69 2.19 0.11
N ASP A 224 11.52 3.49 0.36
CA ASP A 224 11.80 4.16 1.63
C ASP A 224 10.57 4.24 2.57
N GLY A 225 9.47 3.59 2.21
CA GLY A 225 8.23 3.60 2.99
C GLY A 225 7.44 4.91 2.90
N GLY A 226 7.63 5.65 1.81
CA GLY A 226 6.85 6.84 1.49
C GLY A 226 5.46 6.49 0.97
N GLN A 227 4.61 7.51 0.84
CA GLN A 227 3.28 7.37 0.24
C GLN A 227 3.38 7.22 -1.27
N ILE A 228 2.68 6.25 -1.79
CA ILE A 228 2.51 5.96 -3.20
C ILE A 228 1.04 5.73 -3.53
#